data_1b5294f3057c377b0708dde39285a893
#
_entry.id   1b5294f3057c377b0708dde39285a893
#
_cell.length_a   1.000
_cell.length_b   1.000
_cell.length_c   1.000
_cell.angle_alpha   90.00
_cell.angle_beta   90.00
_cell.angle_gamma   90.00
#
_symmetry.space_group_name_H-M   'P 1'
#
loop_
_entity.id
_entity.type
_entity.pdbx_description
1 polymer ?
#
loop_
_entity_poly.entity_id
_entity_poly.type
_entity_poly.pdbx_seq_one_letter_code
_entity_poly.pdbx_strand_id
1 'polypeptide(L)'
;MKPLDDPQHDREVGSRDSTLDTTRIDDVRIGAVRPLITPALLQERVPVRADTLALVEGSRAAIAAVLHGRDDRLVIVVGPCSIHDHDQAIEYALRLKVVAAELQDDLLVVMRAYFEKPRTTVGWKGYINDPHLDGSFAINEGLERARKLLLELTLLGVPTGTEFLDLLSPQFIAELVAWGAIGARTTESQSHRQLASGLSCPVGFKNGTDGSIQVAADAILAACAPHAFMGMTKMGVAAIFETRGNDDCHVILRGGKTPNCDDAGVAASCAVLRAAGLPEQVMVDVSHGNSGKRHEQQIVIALSLIHISEPTRRS
;
A
#
# COMPACT_ATOMS: atom_id res chain seq x y z
N MET A 1 -52.35 -63.75 -37.25
CA MET A 1 -51.16 -63.06 -36.71
C MET A 1 -51.43 -61.57 -36.69
N LYS A 2 -51.72 -61.02 -35.50
CA LYS A 2 -51.95 -59.60 -35.29
C LYS A 2 -50.62 -58.92 -34.97
N PRO A 3 -50.34 -57.68 -35.45
CA PRO A 3 -49.20 -56.91 -34.99
C PRO A 3 -49.52 -56.31 -33.61
N LEU A 4 -48.53 -56.29 -32.78
CA LEU A 4 -48.53 -55.66 -31.46
C LEU A 4 -48.39 -54.11 -31.61
N ASP A 5 -49.29 -53.38 -31.07
CA ASP A 5 -49.26 -51.93 -30.87
C ASP A 5 -48.22 -51.61 -29.79
N ASP A 6 -47.22 -50.75 -30.14
CA ASP A 6 -46.25 -50.16 -29.23
C ASP A 6 -46.76 -48.77 -28.78
N PRO A 7 -46.99 -48.51 -27.48
CA PRO A 7 -47.35 -47.19 -27.05
C PRO A 7 -46.11 -46.32 -26.91
N GLN A 8 -46.00 -45.34 -27.78
CA GLN A 8 -45.06 -44.24 -27.68
C GLN A 8 -45.22 -43.54 -26.33
N HIS A 9 -44.21 -43.67 -25.50
CA HIS A 9 -44.05 -42.90 -24.28
C HIS A 9 -43.34 -41.61 -24.67
N ASP A 10 -44.10 -40.57 -25.02
CA ASP A 10 -43.65 -39.19 -25.05
C ASP A 10 -43.28 -38.79 -23.62
N ARG A 11 -41.99 -38.93 -23.33
CA ARG A 11 -41.39 -38.22 -22.19
C ARG A 11 -41.13 -36.79 -22.64
N GLU A 12 -42.05 -35.89 -22.31
CA GLU A 12 -41.77 -34.47 -22.25
C GLU A 12 -40.55 -34.28 -21.33
N VAL A 13 -39.42 -34.01 -21.94
CA VAL A 13 -38.25 -33.45 -21.26
C VAL A 13 -38.65 -32.02 -20.89
N GLY A 14 -39.26 -31.88 -19.73
CA GLY A 14 -39.52 -30.58 -19.13
C GLY A 14 -38.19 -29.83 -19.05
N SER A 15 -38.10 -28.74 -19.77
CA SER A 15 -37.00 -27.76 -19.66
C SER A 15 -36.97 -27.27 -18.21
N ARG A 16 -36.05 -27.80 -17.42
CA ARG A 16 -35.70 -27.23 -16.12
C ARG A 16 -34.89 -25.95 -16.36
N ASP A 17 -35.57 -24.93 -16.81
CA ASP A 17 -35.09 -23.57 -16.71
C ASP A 17 -35.49 -23.00 -15.34
N SER A 18 -34.96 -23.61 -14.28
CA SER A 18 -34.99 -23.03 -12.96
C SER A 18 -33.68 -22.31 -12.74
N THR A 19 -33.54 -21.13 -13.30
CA THR A 19 -32.65 -20.12 -12.71
C THR A 19 -33.14 -19.90 -11.30
N LEU A 20 -32.48 -20.56 -10.34
CA LEU A 20 -32.78 -20.37 -8.93
C LEU A 20 -32.61 -18.87 -8.65
N ASP A 21 -33.73 -18.25 -8.20
CA ASP A 21 -33.69 -16.86 -7.75
C ASP A 21 -32.85 -16.77 -6.45
N THR A 22 -31.57 -16.50 -6.59
CA THR A 22 -30.64 -16.36 -5.48
C THR A 22 -30.73 -14.99 -4.79
N THR A 23 -31.52 -14.05 -5.32
CA THR A 23 -31.61 -12.68 -4.76
C THR A 23 -32.13 -12.63 -3.33
N ARG A 24 -32.79 -13.72 -2.88
CA ARG A 24 -33.26 -13.85 -1.50
C ARG A 24 -32.20 -14.26 -0.49
N ILE A 25 -31.01 -14.71 -0.94
CA ILE A 25 -29.95 -15.24 -0.08
C ILE A 25 -28.58 -14.65 -0.42
N ASP A 26 -28.42 -14.08 -1.61
CA ASP A 26 -27.18 -13.46 -2.09
C ASP A 26 -27.44 -11.99 -2.43
N ASP A 27 -26.46 -11.15 -2.23
CA ASP A 27 -26.51 -9.69 -2.44
C ASP A 27 -27.62 -8.92 -1.69
N VAL A 28 -28.30 -9.55 -0.73
CA VAL A 28 -29.45 -8.95 -0.01
C VAL A 28 -29.14 -7.65 0.74
N ARG A 29 -27.87 -7.34 0.95
CA ARG A 29 -27.41 -6.09 1.59
C ARG A 29 -26.67 -5.17 0.63
N ILE A 30 -26.60 -5.52 -0.66
CA ILE A 30 -26.00 -4.68 -1.69
C ILE A 30 -27.07 -3.75 -2.24
N GLY A 31 -26.99 -2.45 -1.90
CA GLY A 31 -28.01 -1.47 -2.32
C GLY A 31 -27.85 -1.05 -3.78
N ALA A 32 -26.62 -1.02 -4.31
CA ALA A 32 -26.34 -0.70 -5.71
C ALA A 32 -24.92 -1.18 -6.10
N VAL A 33 -24.76 -1.51 -7.38
CA VAL A 33 -23.46 -1.78 -8.00
C VAL A 33 -23.22 -0.77 -9.12
N ARG A 34 -22.07 -0.13 -9.10
CA ARG A 34 -21.64 0.81 -10.15
C ARG A 34 -20.35 0.29 -10.81
N PRO A 35 -20.23 0.39 -12.14
CA PRO A 35 -19.00 -0.03 -12.81
C PRO A 35 -17.76 0.75 -12.31
N LEU A 36 -16.69 0.02 -12.04
CA LEU A 36 -15.38 0.60 -11.79
C LEU A 36 -14.65 0.74 -13.12
N ILE A 37 -13.98 1.87 -13.35
CA ILE A 37 -13.08 2.03 -14.49
C ILE A 37 -12.01 0.94 -14.46
N THR A 38 -11.63 0.40 -15.61
CA THR A 38 -10.53 -0.58 -15.63
C THR A 38 -9.19 0.13 -15.48
N PRO A 39 -8.18 -0.49 -14.82
CA PRO A 39 -6.84 0.08 -14.75
C PRO A 39 -6.26 0.42 -16.12
N ALA A 40 -6.44 -0.43 -17.14
CA ALA A 40 -5.97 -0.19 -18.49
C ALA A 40 -6.55 1.09 -19.10
N LEU A 41 -7.87 1.31 -18.97
CA LEU A 41 -8.51 2.52 -19.46
C LEU A 41 -8.03 3.77 -18.71
N LEU A 42 -7.81 3.65 -17.40
CA LEU A 42 -7.26 4.77 -16.62
C LEU A 42 -5.81 5.06 -17.01
N GLN A 43 -5.00 4.04 -17.30
CA GLN A 43 -3.64 4.19 -17.80
C GLN A 43 -3.60 4.83 -19.20
N GLU A 44 -4.56 4.54 -20.05
CA GLU A 44 -4.70 5.19 -21.35
C GLU A 44 -5.06 6.67 -21.21
N ARG A 45 -5.96 7.03 -20.29
CA ARG A 45 -6.34 8.42 -20.01
C ARG A 45 -5.23 9.25 -19.35
N VAL A 46 -4.44 8.61 -18.49
CA VAL A 46 -3.35 9.25 -17.74
C VAL A 46 -2.09 8.40 -17.93
N PRO A 47 -1.47 8.50 -19.12
CA PRO A 47 -0.34 7.65 -19.50
C PRO A 47 0.93 8.04 -18.74
N VAL A 48 1.73 7.02 -18.39
CA VAL A 48 3.07 7.20 -17.82
C VAL A 48 4.03 7.62 -18.93
N ARG A 49 5.04 8.43 -18.58
CA ARG A 49 6.10 8.89 -19.48
C ARG A 49 7.41 8.16 -19.18
N ALA A 50 8.33 8.16 -20.12
CA ALA A 50 9.62 7.49 -19.96
C ALA A 50 10.45 8.09 -18.81
N ASP A 51 10.43 9.42 -18.65
CA ASP A 51 11.10 10.13 -17.55
C ASP A 51 10.51 9.77 -16.17
N THR A 52 9.19 9.63 -16.09
CA THR A 52 8.47 9.16 -14.89
C THR A 52 8.88 7.74 -14.52
N LEU A 53 8.93 6.83 -15.49
CA LEU A 53 9.34 5.44 -15.26
C LEU A 53 10.78 5.37 -14.73
N ALA A 54 11.70 6.13 -15.32
CA ALA A 54 13.09 6.18 -14.90
C ALA A 54 13.23 6.68 -13.45
N LEU A 55 12.46 7.71 -13.05
CA LEU A 55 12.44 8.19 -11.67
C LEU A 55 11.97 7.11 -10.70
N VAL A 56 10.84 6.47 -10.98
CA VAL A 56 10.24 5.47 -10.08
C VAL A 56 11.16 4.24 -9.98
N GLU A 57 11.67 3.74 -11.10
CA GLU A 57 12.59 2.60 -11.13
C GLU A 57 13.88 2.91 -10.36
N GLY A 58 14.52 4.05 -10.64
CA GLY A 58 15.72 4.49 -9.93
C GLY A 58 15.49 4.68 -8.43
N SER A 59 14.34 5.24 -8.04
CA SER A 59 14.00 5.43 -6.62
C SER A 59 13.76 4.10 -5.90
N ARG A 60 13.08 3.14 -6.54
CA ARG A 60 12.90 1.79 -5.97
C ARG A 60 14.23 1.09 -5.78
N ALA A 61 15.10 1.14 -6.79
CA ALA A 61 16.45 0.55 -6.71
C ALA A 61 17.30 1.20 -5.60
N ALA A 62 17.23 2.53 -5.44
CA ALA A 62 17.94 3.25 -4.39
C ALA A 62 17.42 2.89 -2.99
N ILE A 63 16.08 2.81 -2.79
CA ILE A 63 15.48 2.38 -1.51
C ILE A 63 15.91 0.94 -1.20
N ALA A 64 15.81 0.03 -2.17
CA ALA A 64 16.26 -1.35 -2.01
C ALA A 64 17.77 -1.42 -1.67
N ALA A 65 18.61 -0.57 -2.28
CA ALA A 65 20.03 -0.52 -1.96
C ALA A 65 20.27 -0.13 -0.49
N VAL A 66 19.55 0.85 0.04
CA VAL A 66 19.59 1.22 1.46
C VAL A 66 19.14 0.06 2.35
N LEU A 67 18.02 -0.59 2.04
CA LEU A 67 17.48 -1.71 2.82
C LEU A 67 18.43 -2.92 2.86
N HIS A 68 19.25 -3.09 1.83
CA HIS A 68 20.25 -4.16 1.75
C HIS A 68 21.67 -3.72 2.13
N GLY A 69 21.82 -2.53 2.71
CA GLY A 69 23.12 -2.01 3.18
C GLY A 69 24.14 -1.72 2.08
N ARG A 70 23.70 -1.50 0.84
CA ARG A 70 24.52 -1.13 -0.32
C ARG A 70 24.63 0.39 -0.56
N ASP A 71 23.78 1.14 0.12
CA ASP A 71 23.74 2.61 0.12
C ASP A 71 23.60 3.05 1.59
N ASP A 72 24.43 3.94 2.05
CA ASP A 72 24.51 4.38 3.45
C ASP A 72 23.62 5.60 3.77
N ARG A 73 22.90 6.13 2.78
CA ARG A 73 21.90 7.18 2.98
C ARG A 73 20.73 6.69 3.85
N LEU A 74 20.02 7.64 4.46
CA LEU A 74 18.79 7.34 5.18
C LEU A 74 17.57 7.57 4.28
N VAL A 75 16.63 6.63 4.27
CA VAL A 75 15.34 6.81 3.60
C VAL A 75 14.40 7.62 4.50
N ILE A 76 13.96 8.76 4.01
CA ILE A 76 13.01 9.66 4.70
C ILE A 76 11.70 9.70 3.94
N VAL A 77 10.61 9.21 4.56
CA VAL A 77 9.25 9.31 4.02
C VAL A 77 8.51 10.44 4.75
N VAL A 78 8.32 11.56 4.09
CA VAL A 78 7.78 12.79 4.69
C VAL A 78 6.70 13.42 3.82
N GLY A 79 5.64 13.94 4.45
CA GLY A 79 4.55 14.58 3.72
C GLY A 79 3.27 14.72 4.52
N PRO A 80 2.18 15.17 3.88
CA PRO A 80 0.88 15.31 4.50
C PRO A 80 0.37 14.02 5.13
N CYS A 81 -0.47 14.13 6.18
CA CYS A 81 -1.09 12.95 6.81
C CYS A 81 -1.95 12.15 5.82
N SER A 82 -2.71 12.84 4.98
CA SER A 82 -3.46 12.32 3.83
C SER A 82 -3.61 13.41 2.80
N ILE A 83 -3.55 13.02 1.54
CA ILE A 83 -3.90 13.91 0.44
C ILE A 83 -5.42 14.14 0.46
N HIS A 84 -5.84 15.39 0.39
CA HIS A 84 -7.24 15.82 0.27
C HIS A 84 -7.40 17.03 -0.66
N ASP A 85 -6.29 17.68 -0.98
CA ASP A 85 -6.22 18.84 -1.85
C ASP A 85 -5.03 18.67 -2.80
N HIS A 86 -5.28 18.81 -4.11
CA HIS A 86 -4.29 18.63 -5.14
C HIS A 86 -3.23 19.74 -5.13
N ASP A 87 -3.67 20.99 -5.05
CA ASP A 87 -2.78 22.16 -5.19
C ASP A 87 -1.86 22.28 -3.99
N GLN A 88 -2.36 21.99 -2.77
CA GLN A 88 -1.55 21.91 -1.57
C GLN A 88 -0.50 20.80 -1.66
N ALA A 89 -0.84 19.66 -2.27
CA ALA A 89 0.13 18.57 -2.46
C ALA A 89 1.24 18.96 -3.42
N ILE A 90 0.92 19.65 -4.51
CA ILE A 90 1.90 20.18 -5.48
C ILE A 90 2.78 21.25 -4.82
N GLU A 91 2.18 22.20 -4.08
CA GLU A 91 2.94 23.23 -3.37
C GLU A 91 3.94 22.59 -2.38
N TYR A 92 3.47 21.59 -1.61
CA TYR A 92 4.33 20.85 -0.69
C TYR A 92 5.49 20.17 -1.44
N ALA A 93 5.21 19.50 -2.55
CA ALA A 93 6.21 18.83 -3.37
C ALA A 93 7.29 19.78 -3.92
N LEU A 94 6.90 20.96 -4.39
CA LEU A 94 7.84 21.97 -4.89
C LEU A 94 8.80 22.45 -3.80
N ARG A 95 8.30 22.66 -2.57
CA ARG A 95 9.15 23.02 -1.42
C ARG A 95 10.05 21.84 -1.01
N LEU A 96 9.49 20.64 -0.94
CA LEU A 96 10.22 19.43 -0.56
C LEU A 96 11.36 19.12 -1.54
N LYS A 97 11.13 19.29 -2.84
CA LYS A 97 12.13 19.07 -3.89
C LYS A 97 13.40 19.87 -3.66
N VAL A 98 13.28 21.14 -3.25
CA VAL A 98 14.44 22.01 -3.00
C VAL A 98 15.27 21.44 -1.85
N VAL A 99 14.63 21.14 -0.72
CA VAL A 99 15.30 20.57 0.45
C VAL A 99 15.89 19.19 0.15
N ALA A 100 15.17 18.35 -0.60
CA ALA A 100 15.63 17.03 -0.98
C ALA A 100 16.89 17.09 -1.86
N ALA A 101 17.00 18.08 -2.75
CA ALA A 101 18.17 18.27 -3.59
C ALA A 101 19.41 18.73 -2.78
N GLU A 102 19.22 19.54 -1.73
CA GLU A 102 20.30 19.98 -0.83
C GLU A 102 20.84 18.83 0.04
N LEU A 103 20.00 17.83 0.34
CA LEU A 103 20.32 16.73 1.25
C LEU A 103 20.56 15.39 0.55
N GLN A 104 20.63 15.35 -0.77
CA GLN A 104 20.63 14.12 -1.58
C GLN A 104 21.82 13.19 -1.33
N ASP A 105 22.93 13.73 -0.82
CA ASP A 105 24.14 12.95 -0.53
C ASP A 105 23.98 12.11 0.76
N ASP A 106 23.11 12.54 1.68
CA ASP A 106 22.86 11.88 2.96
C ASP A 106 21.48 11.24 3.06
N LEU A 107 20.48 11.81 2.39
CA LEU A 107 19.09 11.43 2.52
C LEU A 107 18.45 11.04 1.17
N LEU A 108 17.73 9.94 1.17
CA LEU A 108 16.83 9.56 0.10
C LEU A 108 15.40 9.97 0.49
N VAL A 109 14.97 11.13 0.00
CA VAL A 109 13.68 11.71 0.38
C VAL A 109 12.56 11.22 -0.53
N VAL A 110 11.52 10.66 0.05
CA VAL A 110 10.30 10.17 -0.60
C VAL A 110 9.11 10.96 -0.06
N MET A 111 8.32 11.55 -0.95
CA MET A 111 7.11 12.27 -0.53
C MET A 111 6.01 11.28 -0.15
N ARG A 112 5.51 11.40 1.07
CA ARG A 112 4.33 10.67 1.50
C ARG A 112 3.08 11.21 0.80
N ALA A 113 2.44 10.37 -0.02
CA ALA A 113 1.22 10.67 -0.76
C ALA A 113 0.15 9.60 -0.48
N TYR A 114 -0.49 9.69 0.70
CA TYR A 114 -1.49 8.71 1.14
C TYR A 114 -2.89 9.15 0.72
N PHE A 115 -3.57 8.31 -0.05
CA PHE A 115 -4.89 8.56 -0.62
C PHE A 115 -6.02 7.85 0.10
N GLU A 116 -5.70 6.85 0.89
CA GLU A 116 -6.67 6.00 1.60
C GLU A 116 -6.51 6.15 3.11
N LYS A 117 -7.61 6.05 3.83
CA LYS A 117 -7.66 6.30 5.27
C LYS A 117 -8.30 5.13 5.99
N PRO A 118 -7.53 4.29 6.73
CA PRO A 118 -8.10 3.24 7.55
C PRO A 118 -8.92 3.86 8.68
N ARG A 119 -10.19 3.44 8.79
CA ARG A 119 -11.12 3.91 9.83
C ARG A 119 -11.47 2.78 10.78
N THR A 120 -11.43 3.05 12.08
CA THR A 120 -11.85 2.09 13.10
C THR A 120 -13.37 1.97 13.13
N THR A 121 -14.06 3.09 12.85
CA THR A 121 -15.53 3.16 12.75
C THR A 121 -15.92 3.74 11.40
N VAL A 122 -16.75 4.76 11.34
CA VAL A 122 -17.13 5.50 10.14
C VAL A 122 -16.32 6.78 9.99
N GLY A 123 -16.29 7.35 8.79
CA GLY A 123 -15.61 8.61 8.49
C GLY A 123 -15.09 8.64 7.07
N TRP A 124 -14.53 9.76 6.66
CA TRP A 124 -13.93 9.93 5.34
C TRP A 124 -12.85 8.88 5.08
N LYS A 125 -13.00 8.13 3.98
CA LYS A 125 -12.16 6.97 3.64
C LYS A 125 -10.92 7.33 2.83
N GLY A 126 -10.74 8.58 2.46
CA GLY A 126 -9.60 9.07 1.70
C GLY A 126 -9.98 9.61 0.33
N TYR A 127 -8.99 10.19 -0.34
CA TYR A 127 -9.15 10.93 -1.59
C TYR A 127 -9.61 10.06 -2.76
N ILE A 128 -9.20 8.78 -2.81
CA ILE A 128 -9.68 7.83 -3.82
C ILE A 128 -11.16 7.54 -3.62
N ASN A 129 -11.59 7.30 -2.37
CA ASN A 129 -12.95 6.86 -2.09
C ASN A 129 -13.98 7.99 -2.14
N ASP A 130 -13.58 9.21 -1.72
CA ASP A 130 -14.46 10.37 -1.60
C ASP A 130 -13.66 11.65 -1.84
N PRO A 131 -13.35 11.96 -3.12
CA PRO A 131 -12.47 13.06 -3.49
C PRO A 131 -13.03 14.45 -3.18
N HIS A 132 -14.35 14.57 -3.02
CA HIS A 132 -15.05 15.83 -2.74
C HIS A 132 -15.30 16.05 -1.23
N LEU A 133 -15.04 15.07 -0.37
CA LEU A 133 -15.33 15.09 1.07
C LEU A 133 -16.83 15.31 1.40
N ASP A 134 -17.73 14.94 0.50
CA ASP A 134 -19.18 15.18 0.58
C ASP A 134 -20.02 13.89 0.72
N GLY A 135 -19.34 12.72 0.76
CA GLY A 135 -20.00 11.41 0.83
C GLY A 135 -20.58 10.93 -0.50
N SER A 136 -20.24 11.55 -1.62
CA SER A 136 -20.67 11.12 -2.97
C SER A 136 -20.04 9.80 -3.41
N PHE A 137 -18.90 9.43 -2.81
CA PHE A 137 -18.12 8.26 -3.16
C PHE A 137 -17.85 8.15 -4.68
N ALA A 138 -17.37 9.25 -5.27
CA ALA A 138 -17.01 9.34 -6.68
C ALA A 138 -15.66 8.62 -6.96
N ILE A 139 -15.60 7.30 -6.68
CA ILE A 139 -14.37 6.49 -6.65
C ILE A 139 -13.62 6.53 -8.00
N ASN A 140 -14.32 6.44 -9.13
CA ASN A 140 -13.69 6.53 -10.46
C ASN A 140 -12.94 7.84 -10.66
N GLU A 141 -13.52 8.95 -10.21
CA GLU A 141 -12.88 10.27 -10.24
C GLU A 141 -11.72 10.33 -9.24
N GLY A 142 -11.90 9.79 -8.03
CA GLY A 142 -10.84 9.72 -7.02
C GLY A 142 -9.61 8.96 -7.50
N LEU A 143 -9.79 7.83 -8.20
CA LEU A 143 -8.70 7.07 -8.82
C LEU A 143 -7.98 7.89 -9.90
N GLU A 144 -8.72 8.59 -10.75
CA GLU A 144 -8.15 9.43 -11.80
C GLU A 144 -7.36 10.60 -11.21
N ARG A 145 -7.91 11.29 -10.21
CA ARG A 145 -7.25 12.40 -9.50
C ARG A 145 -5.99 11.93 -8.77
N ALA A 146 -6.03 10.80 -8.07
CA ALA A 146 -4.87 10.25 -7.38
C ALA A 146 -3.76 9.88 -8.37
N ARG A 147 -4.10 9.25 -9.50
CA ARG A 147 -3.15 8.89 -10.54
C ARG A 147 -2.54 10.13 -11.21
N LYS A 148 -3.34 11.16 -11.52
CA LYS A 148 -2.86 12.44 -12.07
C LYS A 148 -1.87 13.11 -11.14
N LEU A 149 -2.21 13.21 -9.85
CA LEU A 149 -1.32 13.80 -8.86
C LEU A 149 0.00 13.03 -8.75
N LEU A 150 -0.02 11.70 -8.69
CA LEU A 150 1.21 10.89 -8.66
C LEU A 150 2.06 11.11 -9.91
N LEU A 151 1.44 11.19 -11.09
CA LEU A 151 2.15 11.50 -12.34
C LEU A 151 2.80 12.88 -12.28
N GLU A 152 2.10 13.91 -11.82
CA GLU A 152 2.63 15.28 -11.69
C GLU A 152 3.78 15.33 -10.68
N LEU A 153 3.66 14.67 -9.51
CA LEU A 153 4.72 14.58 -8.52
C LEU A 153 5.98 13.91 -9.09
N THR A 154 5.82 12.83 -9.84
CA THR A 154 6.96 12.16 -10.49
C THR A 154 7.57 13.01 -11.60
N LEU A 155 6.77 13.76 -12.38
CA LEU A 155 7.27 14.72 -13.39
C LEU A 155 8.04 15.88 -12.76
N LEU A 156 7.69 16.28 -11.53
CA LEU A 156 8.47 17.23 -10.74
C LEU A 156 9.80 16.64 -10.25
N GLY A 157 10.05 15.34 -10.42
CA GLY A 157 11.23 14.65 -9.91
C GLY A 157 11.14 14.26 -8.43
N VAL A 158 9.91 14.17 -7.87
CA VAL A 158 9.66 13.82 -6.48
C VAL A 158 9.15 12.38 -6.40
N PRO A 159 9.94 11.42 -5.89
CA PRO A 159 9.49 10.05 -5.68
C PRO A 159 8.42 10.01 -4.58
N THR A 160 7.43 9.14 -4.75
CA THR A 160 6.27 9.07 -3.86
C THR A 160 6.16 7.74 -3.12
N GLY A 161 5.64 7.80 -1.90
CA GLY A 161 5.28 6.64 -1.09
C GLY A 161 3.83 6.69 -0.65
N THR A 162 3.12 5.55 -0.69
CA THR A 162 1.72 5.47 -0.28
C THR A 162 1.45 4.30 0.66
N GLU A 163 0.33 4.33 1.39
CA GLU A 163 -0.19 3.17 2.12
C GLU A 163 -1.22 2.48 1.24
N PHE A 164 -1.05 1.18 1.00
CA PHE A 164 -2.01 0.36 0.29
C PHE A 164 -3.01 -0.23 1.30
N LEU A 165 -4.23 0.27 1.26
CA LEU A 165 -5.32 -0.19 2.12
C LEU A 165 -6.31 -1.06 1.36
N ASP A 166 -6.81 -0.59 0.22
CA ASP A 166 -7.64 -1.39 -0.69
C ASP A 166 -6.75 -2.30 -1.55
N LEU A 167 -7.21 -3.55 -1.75
CA LEU A 167 -6.43 -4.56 -2.48
C LEU A 167 -6.42 -4.32 -4.00
N LEU A 168 -7.35 -3.51 -4.53
CA LEU A 168 -7.45 -3.20 -5.95
C LEU A 168 -6.75 -1.90 -6.33
N SER A 169 -6.64 -0.93 -5.40
CA SER A 169 -6.02 0.39 -5.67
C SER A 169 -4.61 0.29 -6.27
N PRO A 170 -3.75 -0.70 -5.89
CA PRO A 170 -2.43 -0.86 -6.52
C PRO A 170 -2.48 -1.07 -8.03
N GLN A 171 -3.52 -1.70 -8.56
CA GLN A 171 -3.65 -1.93 -10.01
C GLN A 171 -3.76 -0.61 -10.81
N PHE A 172 -4.20 0.47 -10.17
CA PHE A 172 -4.42 1.76 -10.78
C PHE A 172 -3.23 2.72 -10.64
N ILE A 173 -2.42 2.58 -9.57
CA ILE A 173 -1.43 3.60 -9.21
C ILE A 173 -0.03 3.06 -8.90
N ALA A 174 0.16 1.75 -8.70
CA ALA A 174 1.41 1.23 -8.16
C ALA A 174 2.64 1.51 -9.03
N GLU A 175 2.50 1.62 -10.36
CA GLU A 175 3.64 1.94 -11.24
C GLU A 175 4.19 3.36 -11.06
N LEU A 176 3.46 4.24 -10.36
CA LEU A 176 3.87 5.61 -10.02
C LEU A 176 4.40 5.73 -8.58
N VAL A 177 4.47 4.63 -7.84
CA VAL A 177 4.83 4.59 -6.43
C VAL A 177 6.23 3.99 -6.24
N ALA A 178 7.11 4.70 -5.54
CA ALA A 178 8.47 4.26 -5.26
C ALA A 178 8.56 3.40 -3.99
N TRP A 179 7.68 3.61 -3.00
CA TRP A 179 7.65 2.91 -1.72
C TRP A 179 6.21 2.70 -1.24
N GLY A 180 5.92 1.53 -0.69
CA GLY A 180 4.61 1.18 -0.15
C GLY A 180 4.64 0.94 1.36
N ALA A 181 3.52 1.20 2.04
CA ALA A 181 3.32 0.83 3.43
C ALA A 181 2.09 -0.06 3.60
N ILE A 182 2.17 -1.00 4.55
CA ILE A 182 1.02 -1.72 5.09
C ILE A 182 0.78 -1.21 6.52
N GLY A 183 -0.43 -0.76 6.79
CA GLY A 183 -0.81 -0.15 8.06
C GLY A 183 -0.89 -1.15 9.21
N ALA A 184 -0.76 -0.67 10.45
CA ALA A 184 -0.79 -1.51 11.64
C ALA A 184 -2.06 -2.37 11.79
N ARG A 185 -3.20 -1.91 11.24
CA ARG A 185 -4.46 -2.67 11.28
C ARG A 185 -4.55 -3.75 10.21
N THR A 186 -3.69 -3.69 9.20
CA THR A 186 -3.68 -4.59 8.04
C THR A 186 -2.44 -5.48 7.98
N THR A 187 -1.44 -5.25 8.83
CA THR A 187 -0.23 -6.09 8.92
C THR A 187 -0.55 -7.56 9.27
N GLU A 188 -1.61 -7.82 10.04
CA GLU A 188 -2.08 -9.18 10.33
C GLU A 188 -2.86 -9.83 9.17
N SER A 189 -3.35 -9.03 8.23
CA SER A 189 -4.19 -9.50 7.13
C SER A 189 -3.40 -10.35 6.14
N GLN A 190 -3.80 -11.61 5.96
CA GLN A 190 -3.22 -12.50 4.95
C GLN A 190 -3.26 -11.86 3.55
N SER A 191 -4.38 -11.25 3.17
CA SER A 191 -4.53 -10.64 1.85
C SER A 191 -3.55 -9.50 1.61
N HIS A 192 -3.22 -8.69 2.64
CA HIS A 192 -2.24 -7.61 2.51
C HIS A 192 -0.80 -8.15 2.44
N ARG A 193 -0.49 -9.25 3.14
CA ARG A 193 0.81 -9.93 3.02
C ARG A 193 1.00 -10.54 1.63
N GLN A 194 -0.04 -11.16 1.08
CA GLN A 194 -0.07 -11.67 -0.29
C GLN A 194 0.05 -10.53 -1.32
N LEU A 195 -0.67 -9.42 -1.13
CA LEU A 195 -0.54 -8.23 -1.97
C LEU A 195 0.91 -7.75 -1.99
N ALA A 196 1.54 -7.57 -0.81
CA ALA A 196 2.90 -7.09 -0.67
C ALA A 196 3.91 -7.98 -1.38
N SER A 197 3.70 -9.31 -1.41
CA SER A 197 4.56 -10.27 -2.12
C SER A 197 4.61 -10.05 -3.64
N GLY A 198 3.63 -9.35 -4.19
CA GLY A 198 3.52 -9.05 -5.63
C GLY A 198 3.77 -7.59 -5.99
N LEU A 199 3.94 -6.69 -5.02
CA LEU A 199 4.24 -5.29 -5.29
C LEU A 199 5.67 -5.15 -5.82
N SER A 200 5.83 -4.27 -6.82
CA SER A 200 7.12 -4.01 -7.46
C SER A 200 7.94 -2.91 -6.77
N CYS A 201 7.56 -2.51 -5.56
CA CYS A 201 8.26 -1.51 -4.76
C CYS A 201 8.62 -2.10 -3.39
N PRO A 202 9.64 -1.53 -2.69
CA PRO A 202 9.87 -1.83 -1.29
C PRO A 202 8.63 -1.55 -0.44
N VAL A 203 8.37 -2.41 0.57
CA VAL A 203 7.17 -2.33 1.41
C VAL A 203 7.52 -2.36 2.89
N GLY A 204 7.07 -1.31 3.61
CA GLY A 204 7.18 -1.24 5.06
C GLY A 204 5.93 -1.78 5.75
N PHE A 205 6.10 -2.73 6.66
CA PHE A 205 5.02 -3.25 7.53
C PHE A 205 5.07 -2.57 8.89
N LYS A 206 4.00 -1.86 9.26
CA LYS A 206 3.90 -1.26 10.60
C LYS A 206 3.69 -2.35 11.65
N ASN A 207 4.37 -2.23 12.78
CA ASN A 207 4.10 -3.07 13.95
C ASN A 207 2.64 -2.96 14.40
N GLY A 208 2.14 -3.94 15.12
CA GLY A 208 0.77 -4.00 15.63
C GLY A 208 0.36 -2.74 16.40
N THR A 209 -0.94 -2.49 16.49
CA THR A 209 -1.46 -1.32 17.25
C THR A 209 -1.19 -1.42 18.75
N ASP A 210 -0.96 -2.62 19.26
CA ASP A 210 -0.55 -2.93 20.63
C ASP A 210 0.96 -2.72 20.89
N GLY A 211 1.77 -2.59 19.81
CA GLY A 211 3.22 -2.46 19.84
C GLY A 211 3.98 -3.72 19.42
N SER A 212 3.27 -4.82 19.12
CA SER A 212 3.90 -6.10 18.74
C SER A 212 4.73 -5.98 17.47
N ILE A 213 6.02 -6.26 17.55
CA ILE A 213 6.95 -6.33 16.42
C ILE A 213 6.84 -7.67 15.71
N GLN A 214 6.53 -8.74 16.44
CA GLN A 214 6.45 -10.10 15.90
C GLN A 214 5.46 -10.16 14.72
N VAL A 215 4.32 -9.48 14.83
CA VAL A 215 3.31 -9.47 13.75
C VAL A 215 3.85 -8.88 12.44
N ALA A 216 4.75 -7.88 12.53
CA ALA A 216 5.40 -7.29 11.35
C ALA A 216 6.52 -8.21 10.81
N ALA A 217 7.28 -8.87 11.68
CA ALA A 217 8.26 -9.87 11.27
C ALA A 217 7.60 -11.04 10.53
N ASP A 218 6.49 -11.57 11.06
CA ASP A 218 5.71 -12.63 10.41
C ASP A 218 5.13 -12.18 9.07
N ALA A 219 4.73 -10.89 8.97
CA ALA A 219 4.23 -10.32 7.73
C ALA A 219 5.32 -10.21 6.64
N ILE A 220 6.54 -9.85 7.03
CA ILE A 220 7.70 -9.79 6.12
C ILE A 220 8.04 -11.20 5.64
N LEU A 221 8.16 -12.20 6.54
CA LEU A 221 8.40 -13.57 6.15
C LEU A 221 7.36 -14.10 5.16
N ALA A 222 6.08 -13.78 5.40
CA ALA A 222 5.02 -14.14 4.48
C ALA A 222 5.17 -13.42 3.13
N ALA A 223 5.44 -12.11 3.14
CA ALA A 223 5.55 -11.32 1.90
C ALA A 223 6.79 -11.67 1.07
N CYS A 224 7.87 -12.16 1.67
CA CYS A 224 9.05 -12.67 0.96
C CYS A 224 8.78 -14.01 0.24
N ALA A 225 7.73 -14.74 0.60
CA ALA A 225 7.38 -16.01 -0.02
C ALA A 225 6.49 -15.82 -1.27
N PRO A 226 6.55 -16.76 -2.24
CA PRO A 226 5.58 -16.82 -3.34
C PRO A 226 4.17 -17.13 -2.84
N HIS A 227 3.16 -16.53 -3.49
CA HIS A 227 1.74 -16.74 -3.18
C HIS A 227 0.90 -16.89 -4.44
N ALA A 228 -0.27 -17.55 -4.30
CA ALA A 228 -1.35 -17.53 -5.29
C ALA A 228 -2.62 -16.99 -4.61
N PHE A 229 -3.26 -15.97 -5.21
CA PHE A 229 -4.46 -15.35 -4.66
C PHE A 229 -5.33 -14.72 -5.73
N MET A 230 -6.60 -14.45 -5.39
CA MET A 230 -7.54 -13.79 -6.29
C MET A 230 -7.28 -12.29 -6.38
N GLY A 231 -7.25 -11.76 -7.59
CA GLY A 231 -7.09 -10.34 -7.84
C GLY A 231 -7.77 -9.90 -9.13
N MET A 232 -7.56 -8.66 -9.54
CA MET A 232 -8.09 -8.07 -10.75
C MET A 232 -6.95 -7.65 -11.68
N THR A 233 -7.01 -8.08 -12.94
CA THR A 233 -6.04 -7.69 -13.98
C THR A 233 -6.18 -6.22 -14.36
N LYS A 234 -5.21 -5.69 -15.13
CA LYS A 234 -5.30 -4.33 -15.72
C LYS A 234 -6.54 -4.18 -16.63
N MET A 235 -7.06 -5.25 -17.18
CA MET A 235 -8.28 -5.24 -18.00
C MET A 235 -9.58 -5.29 -17.17
N GLY A 236 -9.49 -5.28 -15.83
CA GLY A 236 -10.66 -5.32 -14.96
C GLY A 236 -11.29 -6.70 -14.79
N VAL A 237 -10.58 -7.76 -15.20
CA VAL A 237 -11.05 -9.15 -15.11
C VAL A 237 -10.49 -9.82 -13.87
N ALA A 238 -11.33 -10.53 -13.13
CA ALA A 238 -10.88 -11.37 -12.02
C ALA A 238 -9.90 -12.44 -12.50
N ALA A 239 -8.82 -12.66 -11.75
CA ALA A 239 -7.77 -13.60 -12.10
C ALA A 239 -7.09 -14.18 -10.85
N ILE A 240 -6.35 -15.27 -11.04
CA ILE A 240 -5.42 -15.79 -10.05
C ILE A 240 -4.06 -15.11 -10.32
N PHE A 241 -3.52 -14.46 -9.29
CA PHE A 241 -2.17 -13.90 -9.31
C PHE A 241 -1.21 -14.86 -8.64
N GLU A 242 -0.12 -15.18 -9.31
CA GLU A 242 1.01 -15.91 -8.76
C GLU A 242 2.18 -14.96 -8.59
N THR A 243 2.66 -14.80 -7.35
CA THR A 243 3.76 -13.89 -7.01
C THR A 243 5.06 -14.63 -6.80
N ARG A 244 6.16 -13.89 -6.78
CA ARG A 244 7.52 -14.44 -6.57
C ARG A 244 8.03 -14.20 -5.16
N GLY A 245 7.33 -13.38 -4.36
CA GLY A 245 7.82 -12.81 -3.12
C GLY A 245 8.45 -11.43 -3.34
N ASN A 246 8.60 -10.68 -2.26
CA ASN A 246 9.17 -9.33 -2.24
C ASN A 246 10.23 -9.24 -1.13
N ASP A 247 11.50 -9.31 -1.50
CA ASP A 247 12.64 -9.29 -0.58
C ASP A 247 12.96 -7.88 -0.04
N ASP A 248 12.32 -6.84 -0.57
CA ASP A 248 12.50 -5.45 -0.14
C ASP A 248 11.49 -5.04 0.95
N CYS A 249 11.01 -6.00 1.75
CA CYS A 249 10.12 -5.73 2.87
C CYS A 249 10.89 -5.41 4.15
N HIS A 250 10.37 -4.46 4.96
CA HIS A 250 10.99 -4.04 6.22
C HIS A 250 9.95 -3.64 7.27
N VAL A 251 10.39 -3.48 8.53
CA VAL A 251 9.54 -3.06 9.64
C VAL A 251 9.45 -1.53 9.74
N ILE A 252 8.28 -1.03 10.10
CA ILE A 252 8.06 0.36 10.53
C ILE A 252 7.65 0.38 12.00
N LEU A 253 8.47 0.99 12.84
CA LEU A 253 8.22 1.18 14.27
C LEU A 253 7.31 2.39 14.47
N ARG A 254 6.03 2.14 14.76
CA ARG A 254 5.02 3.20 14.93
C ARG A 254 4.57 3.43 16.39
N GLY A 255 5.22 2.75 17.34
CA GLY A 255 4.78 2.69 18.73
C GLY A 255 3.53 1.82 18.93
N GLY A 256 3.11 1.68 20.14
CA GLY A 256 1.93 0.97 20.58
C GLY A 256 1.28 1.68 21.74
N LYS A 257 1.07 0.98 22.86
CA LYS A 257 0.69 1.59 24.14
C LYS A 257 1.80 2.51 24.70
N THR A 258 3.05 2.14 24.38
CA THR A 258 4.26 2.93 24.67
C THR A 258 5.01 3.21 23.36
N PRO A 259 5.82 4.28 23.29
CA PRO A 259 6.76 4.49 22.20
C PRO A 259 7.74 3.32 22.05
N ASN A 260 8.27 3.11 20.83
CA ASN A 260 9.31 2.13 20.50
C ASN A 260 10.40 2.72 19.58
N CYS A 261 10.60 4.03 19.67
CA CYS A 261 11.50 4.81 18.83
C CYS A 261 12.83 5.18 19.53
N ASP A 262 13.05 4.76 20.75
CA ASP A 262 14.29 4.93 21.49
C ASP A 262 15.28 3.79 21.22
N ASP A 263 16.52 3.92 21.71
CA ASP A 263 17.58 2.91 21.56
C ASP A 263 17.12 1.51 22.00
N ALA A 264 16.43 1.43 23.14
CA ALA A 264 15.95 0.16 23.68
C ALA A 264 14.86 -0.46 22.79
N GLY A 265 13.93 0.34 22.29
CA GLY A 265 12.87 -0.09 21.37
C GLY A 265 13.41 -0.56 20.03
N VAL A 266 14.36 0.19 19.46
CA VAL A 266 15.05 -0.19 18.22
C VAL A 266 15.85 -1.49 18.41
N ALA A 267 16.66 -1.60 19.48
CA ALA A 267 17.45 -2.78 19.76
C ALA A 267 16.56 -4.03 20.01
N ALA A 268 15.44 -3.88 20.75
CA ALA A 268 14.48 -4.96 20.95
C ALA A 268 13.84 -5.40 19.62
N SER A 269 13.54 -4.45 18.72
CA SER A 269 12.98 -4.75 17.41
C SER A 269 13.97 -5.48 16.51
N CYS A 270 15.23 -5.06 16.49
CA CYS A 270 16.32 -5.75 15.81
C CYS A 270 16.53 -7.18 16.34
N ALA A 271 16.42 -7.39 17.65
CA ALA A 271 16.50 -8.73 18.22
C ALA A 271 15.39 -9.67 17.74
N VAL A 272 14.15 -9.17 17.59
CA VAL A 272 13.03 -9.94 17.02
C VAL A 272 13.31 -10.27 15.54
N LEU A 273 13.77 -9.32 14.76
CA LEU A 273 14.11 -9.54 13.34
C LEU A 273 15.22 -10.57 13.20
N ARG A 274 16.30 -10.45 13.98
CA ARG A 274 17.41 -11.41 14.00
C ARG A 274 16.94 -12.81 14.35
N ALA A 275 16.08 -12.95 15.37
CA ALA A 275 15.52 -14.24 15.76
C ALA A 275 14.65 -14.87 14.67
N ALA A 276 14.02 -14.05 13.83
CA ALA A 276 13.24 -14.46 12.66
C ALA A 276 14.10 -14.71 11.41
N GLY A 277 15.43 -14.50 11.47
CA GLY A 277 16.32 -14.62 10.30
C GLY A 277 16.15 -13.49 9.27
N LEU A 278 15.60 -12.36 9.69
CA LEU A 278 15.38 -11.17 8.84
C LEU A 278 16.50 -10.14 9.04
N PRO A 279 16.77 -9.31 8.01
CA PRO A 279 17.66 -8.16 8.15
C PRO A 279 17.18 -7.20 9.25
N GLU A 280 18.12 -6.69 10.04
CA GLU A 280 17.85 -5.75 11.14
C GLU A 280 17.60 -4.31 10.62
N GLN A 281 16.79 -4.18 9.56
CA GLN A 281 16.44 -2.93 8.95
C GLN A 281 15.10 -2.43 9.49
N VAL A 282 15.12 -1.30 10.16
CA VAL A 282 13.92 -0.69 10.75
C VAL A 282 13.74 0.74 10.26
N MET A 283 12.52 1.10 9.96
CA MET A 283 12.10 2.48 9.74
C MET A 283 11.37 2.96 10.98
N VAL A 284 11.65 4.17 11.46
CA VAL A 284 10.97 4.73 12.63
C VAL A 284 9.93 5.75 12.19
N ASP A 285 8.67 5.47 12.52
CA ASP A 285 7.57 6.42 12.36
C ASP A 285 7.55 7.37 13.57
N VAL A 286 7.97 8.60 13.36
CA VAL A 286 8.04 9.65 14.40
C VAL A 286 6.66 10.18 14.84
N SER A 287 5.59 9.66 14.24
CA SER A 287 4.19 10.00 14.52
C SER A 287 3.50 8.90 15.36
N HIS A 288 2.18 8.79 15.24
CA HIS A 288 1.34 7.73 15.82
C HIS A 288 1.56 7.48 17.31
N GLY A 289 1.86 6.25 17.71
CA GLY A 289 2.11 5.87 19.10
C GLY A 289 3.39 6.50 19.66
N ASN A 290 4.39 6.70 18.83
CA ASN A 290 5.67 7.28 19.23
C ASN A 290 5.53 8.74 19.71
N SER A 291 4.71 9.56 19.02
CA SER A 291 4.48 10.95 19.41
C SER A 291 3.21 11.16 20.26
N GLY A 292 2.49 10.08 20.60
CA GLY A 292 1.16 10.19 21.22
C GLY A 292 0.18 10.99 20.34
N LYS A 293 0.37 10.98 19.02
CA LYS A 293 -0.38 11.72 17.98
C LYS A 293 -0.26 13.25 18.09
N ARG A 294 0.76 13.76 18.77
CA ARG A 294 1.05 15.19 18.86
C ARG A 294 2.11 15.55 17.83
N HIS A 295 1.80 16.49 16.94
CA HIS A 295 2.69 16.82 15.81
C HIS A 295 3.99 17.51 16.26
N GLU A 296 3.94 18.30 17.35
CA GLU A 296 5.12 18.98 17.91
C GLU A 296 6.17 17.97 18.41
N GLN A 297 5.73 16.80 18.89
CA GLN A 297 6.61 15.76 19.38
C GLN A 297 7.39 15.08 18.27
N GLN A 298 6.93 15.17 17.03
CA GLN A 298 7.64 14.55 15.88
C GLN A 298 9.03 15.15 15.69
N ILE A 299 9.19 16.46 15.90
CA ILE A 299 10.48 17.13 15.80
C ILE A 299 11.43 16.60 16.89
N VAL A 300 10.97 16.49 18.13
CA VAL A 300 11.77 15.99 19.25
C VAL A 300 12.23 14.56 19.00
N ILE A 301 11.33 13.70 18.51
CA ILE A 301 11.65 12.31 18.21
C ILE A 301 12.62 12.22 17.02
N ALA A 302 12.38 12.97 15.95
CA ALA A 302 13.29 12.99 14.79
C ALA A 302 14.71 13.38 15.20
N LEU A 303 14.86 14.39 16.06
CA LEU A 303 16.15 14.81 16.57
C LEU A 303 16.81 13.74 17.48
N SER A 304 16.03 13.00 18.26
CA SER A 304 16.58 11.90 19.09
C SER A 304 17.13 10.74 18.25
N LEU A 305 16.60 10.51 17.05
CA LEU A 305 17.05 9.44 16.16
C LEU A 305 18.45 9.70 15.58
N ILE A 306 18.93 10.94 15.55
CA ILE A 306 20.27 11.27 15.09
C ILE A 306 21.32 10.55 15.93
N HIS A 307 21.12 10.45 17.24
CA HIS A 307 22.03 9.75 18.14
C HIS A 307 22.03 8.23 17.96
N ILE A 308 20.94 7.66 17.42
CA ILE A 308 20.83 6.23 17.13
C ILE A 308 21.49 5.88 15.80
N SER A 309 21.37 6.75 14.79
CA SER A 309 21.88 6.50 13.44
C SER A 309 23.34 6.89 13.23
N GLU A 310 23.86 7.90 13.94
CA GLU A 310 25.27 8.36 13.80
C GLU A 310 26.35 7.35 14.22
N PRO A 311 26.19 6.54 15.27
CA PRO A 311 27.23 5.58 15.67
C PRO A 311 27.58 4.58 14.57
N THR A 312 26.62 4.21 13.72
CA THR A 312 26.84 3.28 12.62
C THR A 312 27.56 3.89 11.42
N ARG A 313 27.59 5.23 11.28
CA ARG A 313 28.30 5.92 10.19
C ARG A 313 29.78 6.22 10.51
N ARG A 314 30.19 6.15 11.79
CA ARG A 314 31.55 6.47 12.23
C ARG A 314 32.44 5.24 12.48
N SER A 315 31.90 4.04 12.31
CA SER A 315 32.62 2.77 12.38
C SER A 315 32.87 2.19 11.00
#